data_325e3d239f7497588ddc9ae54fe494c3
#
_entry.id   325e3d239f7497588ddc9ae54fe494c3
#
_cell.length_a   1.000
_cell.length_b   1.000
_cell.length_c   1.000
_cell.angle_alpha   90.00
_cell.angle_beta   90.00
_cell.angle_gamma   90.00
#
_symmetry.space_group_name_H-M   'P 1'
#
loop_
_entity.id
_entity.type
_entity.pdbx_description
1 polymer ?
#
loop_
_entity_poly.entity_id
_entity_poly.type
_entity_poly.pdbx_seq_one_letter_code
_entity_poly.pdbx_strand_id
1 'polypeptide(L)'
;MTKLSFGAHPYLLGFDQLERLVERTAKTGSDSYPPYNIEQSAPDAFRITLAVAGFAEEDLAITMEDRALVVRGRQSEDESSRVYLHRGIAARAFQRSFVLADGVEVRGASIENGLLHVDLMRAQPEPVVQSIPIQRK
;
A
#
# COMPACT_ATOMS: atom_id res chain seq x y z
N MET A 1 8.76 12.55 16.50
CA MET A 1 8.73 12.78 16.06
C MET A 1 8.11 13.34 15.35
N THR A 2 8.03 13.56 14.68
CA THR A 2 7.57 14.38 13.97
C THR A 2 6.58 14.02 13.07
N LYS A 3 5.65 13.23 13.45
CA LYS A 3 4.54 12.97 12.69
C LYS A 3 3.76 14.18 12.45
N LEU A 4 3.96 15.17 13.19
CA LEU A 4 3.27 16.37 13.07
C LEU A 4 3.31 17.03 11.79
N SER A 5 4.39 16.89 11.07
CA SER A 5 4.54 17.61 9.85
C SER A 5 3.68 17.13 8.72
N PHE A 6 3.10 15.95 8.80
CA PHE A 6 2.26 15.47 7.74
C PHE A 6 1.00 16.30 7.56
N GLY A 7 0.32 16.59 8.64
CA GLY A 7 -0.93 17.36 8.55
C GLY A 7 -0.73 18.79 8.14
N ALA A 8 0.47 19.31 8.28
CA ALA A 8 0.75 20.68 7.96
C ALA A 8 1.24 20.90 6.54
N HIS A 9 1.52 19.83 5.82
CA HIS A 9 2.13 19.96 4.50
C HIS A 9 1.11 19.69 3.40
N PRO A 10 0.82 20.69 2.54
CA PRO A 10 -0.24 20.52 1.54
C PRO A 10 -0.03 19.35 0.60
N TYR A 11 1.19 19.09 0.18
CA TYR A 11 1.39 18.02 -0.73
C TYR A 11 1.52 16.66 -0.07
N LEU A 12 1.26 16.58 1.23
CA LEU A 12 1.19 15.31 1.91
C LEU A 12 -0.25 14.89 2.18
N LEU A 13 -1.22 15.64 1.67
CA LEU A 13 -2.61 15.30 1.89
C LEU A 13 -2.97 13.91 1.40
N GLY A 14 -2.46 13.51 0.25
CA GLY A 14 -2.75 12.19 -0.26
C GLY A 14 -2.21 11.10 0.64
N PHE A 15 -0.99 11.27 1.14
CA PHE A 15 -0.38 10.31 2.01
C PHE A 15 -1.10 10.28 3.37
N ASP A 16 -1.46 11.44 3.90
CA ASP A 16 -2.15 11.52 5.17
C ASP A 16 -3.51 10.82 5.10
N GLN A 17 -4.25 11.01 4.01
CA GLN A 17 -5.50 10.34 3.81
C GLN A 17 -5.31 8.83 3.71
N LEU A 18 -4.30 8.40 3.00
CA LEU A 18 -3.98 7.01 2.85
C LEU A 18 -3.66 6.39 4.20
N GLU A 19 -2.83 7.05 4.98
CA GLU A 19 -2.45 6.58 6.29
C GLU A 19 -3.66 6.44 7.21
N ARG A 20 -4.55 7.42 7.22
CA ARG A 20 -5.74 7.36 8.06
C ARG A 20 -6.67 6.23 7.66
N LEU A 21 -6.83 6.02 6.37
CA LEU A 21 -7.69 4.96 5.89
C LEU A 21 -7.11 3.59 6.20
N VAL A 22 -5.80 3.45 6.08
CA VAL A 22 -5.13 2.22 6.42
C VAL A 22 -5.27 1.93 7.92
N GLU A 23 -5.10 2.92 8.77
CA GLU A 23 -5.26 2.74 10.19
C GLU A 23 -6.68 2.29 10.53
N ARG A 24 -7.66 2.89 9.86
CA ARG A 24 -9.04 2.52 10.08
C ARG A 24 -9.30 1.07 9.66
N THR A 25 -8.75 0.68 8.54
CA THR A 25 -8.90 -0.68 8.05
C THR A 25 -8.24 -1.68 9.00
N ALA A 26 -7.09 -1.33 9.52
CA ALA A 26 -6.38 -2.19 10.46
C ALA A 26 -7.15 -2.34 11.76
N LYS A 27 -7.84 -1.29 12.20
CA LYS A 27 -8.63 -1.37 13.42
C LYS A 27 -9.90 -2.19 13.26
N THR A 28 -10.48 -2.19 12.08
CA THR A 28 -11.67 -2.98 11.85
C THR A 28 -11.35 -4.44 11.68
N GLY A 29 -10.14 -4.76 11.20
CA GLY A 29 -9.70 -6.13 11.14
C GLY A 29 -9.05 -6.44 12.47
N SER A 30 -9.47 -7.43 13.14
CA SER A 30 -8.94 -7.78 14.42
C SER A 30 -7.49 -8.21 14.35
N ASP A 31 -6.94 -8.32 13.17
CA ASP A 31 -5.64 -8.88 12.97
C ASP A 31 -4.75 -7.90 12.24
N SER A 32 -3.58 -7.61 12.77
CA SER A 32 -2.63 -6.74 12.13
C SER A 32 -1.68 -7.49 11.20
N TYR A 33 -2.02 -8.70 10.84
CA TYR A 33 -1.20 -9.53 9.98
C TYR A 33 -1.53 -9.31 8.50
N PRO A 34 -0.54 -9.19 7.62
CA PRO A 34 0.87 -9.12 7.96
C PRO A 34 1.27 -7.71 8.37
N PRO A 35 2.37 -7.57 9.08
CA PRO A 35 2.88 -6.23 9.42
C PRO A 35 3.22 -5.48 8.15
N TYR A 36 3.02 -4.19 8.17
CA TYR A 36 3.32 -3.35 7.02
C TYR A 36 3.86 -2.00 7.43
N ASN A 37 4.55 -1.37 6.50
CA ASN A 37 5.02 0.00 6.63
C ASN A 37 4.49 0.80 5.47
N ILE A 38 4.26 2.06 5.70
CA ILE A 38 3.97 3.01 4.63
C ILE A 38 4.99 4.12 4.77
N GLU A 39 5.75 4.36 3.72
CA GLU A 39 6.77 5.39 3.75
C GLU A 39 6.61 6.34 2.57
N GLN A 40 7.08 7.54 2.75
CA GLN A 40 7.11 8.53 1.69
C GLN A 40 8.55 8.63 1.21
N SER A 41 8.80 8.22 -0.02
CA SER A 41 10.15 8.23 -0.58
C SER A 41 10.49 9.53 -1.28
N ALA A 42 9.49 10.29 -1.66
CA ALA A 42 9.64 11.60 -2.31
C ALA A 42 8.32 12.34 -2.14
N PRO A 43 8.24 13.64 -2.44
CA PRO A 43 6.99 14.40 -2.21
C PRO A 43 5.74 13.75 -2.79
N ASP A 44 5.86 13.08 -3.92
CA ASP A 44 4.70 12.44 -4.55
C ASP A 44 4.88 10.94 -4.70
N ALA A 45 5.83 10.37 -3.99
CA ALA A 45 6.11 8.95 -4.10
C ALA A 45 6.01 8.26 -2.74
N PHE A 46 5.34 7.13 -2.72
CA PHE A 46 5.09 6.39 -1.50
C PHE A 46 5.37 4.92 -1.73
N ARG A 47 5.66 4.22 -0.65
CA ARG A 47 5.87 2.78 -0.72
C ARG A 47 5.18 2.09 0.44
N ILE A 48 4.41 1.06 0.12
CA ILE A 48 3.82 0.19 1.13
C ILE A 48 4.65 -1.08 1.12
N THR A 49 5.10 -1.49 2.28
CA THR A 49 5.90 -2.71 2.42
C THR A 49 5.19 -3.66 3.37
N LEU A 50 4.99 -4.90 2.94
CA LEU A 50 4.36 -5.90 3.78
C LEU A 50 5.36 -7.05 4.01
N ALA A 51 5.39 -7.55 5.23
CA ALA A 51 6.25 -8.68 5.57
C ALA A 51 5.54 -9.96 5.15
N VAL A 52 6.04 -10.58 4.09
CA VAL A 52 5.40 -11.76 3.51
C VAL A 52 6.33 -12.95 3.43
N ALA A 53 7.29 -13.03 4.33
CA ALA A 53 8.19 -14.18 4.37
C ALA A 53 7.37 -15.45 4.53
N GLY A 54 7.72 -16.46 3.80
CA GLY A 54 6.99 -17.73 3.84
C GLY A 54 5.94 -17.88 2.77
N PHE A 55 5.61 -16.80 2.05
CA PHE A 55 4.69 -16.89 0.93
C PHE A 55 5.46 -17.05 -0.36
N ALA A 56 5.00 -17.93 -1.22
CA ALA A 56 5.52 -18.01 -2.57
C ALA A 56 4.88 -16.89 -3.38
N GLU A 57 5.57 -16.45 -4.43
CA GLU A 57 5.05 -15.38 -5.25
C GLU A 57 3.66 -15.71 -5.82
N GLU A 58 3.46 -16.95 -6.22
CA GLU A 58 2.18 -17.37 -6.77
C GLU A 58 1.05 -17.41 -5.73
N ASP A 59 1.39 -17.29 -4.46
CA ASP A 59 0.37 -17.25 -3.40
C ASP A 59 -0.04 -15.84 -3.04
N LEU A 60 0.56 -14.86 -3.68
CA LEU A 60 0.26 -13.45 -3.45
C LEU A 60 -0.41 -12.86 -4.66
N ALA A 61 -1.39 -12.00 -4.43
CA ALA A 61 -2.07 -11.30 -5.49
C ALA A 61 -2.30 -9.86 -5.10
N ILE A 62 -2.10 -8.95 -6.03
CA ILE A 62 -2.32 -7.53 -5.83
C ILE A 62 -3.29 -7.07 -6.89
N THR A 63 -4.39 -6.45 -6.48
CA THR A 63 -5.37 -5.94 -7.42
C THR A 63 -5.78 -4.53 -7.03
N MET A 64 -6.28 -3.79 -8.00
CA MET A 64 -6.93 -2.52 -7.74
C MET A 64 -8.41 -2.74 -7.93
N GLU A 65 -9.17 -2.47 -6.88
CA GLU A 65 -10.62 -2.63 -6.91
C GLU A 65 -11.22 -1.26 -6.58
N ASP A 66 -11.68 -0.56 -7.58
CA ASP A 66 -12.07 0.84 -7.51
C ASP A 66 -10.84 1.64 -7.06
N ARG A 67 -10.88 2.25 -5.91
CA ARG A 67 -9.74 3.01 -5.41
C ARG A 67 -8.99 2.27 -4.33
N ALA A 68 -9.29 1.01 -4.15
CA ALA A 68 -8.65 0.22 -3.12
C ALA A 68 -7.56 -0.66 -3.71
N LEU A 69 -6.38 -0.56 -3.13
CA LEU A 69 -5.30 -1.50 -3.43
C LEU A 69 -5.53 -2.68 -2.51
N VAL A 70 -5.73 -3.85 -3.07
CA VAL A 70 -6.00 -5.05 -2.29
C VAL A 70 -4.87 -6.04 -2.45
N VAL A 71 -4.28 -6.44 -1.34
CA VAL A 71 -3.22 -7.44 -1.32
C VAL A 71 -3.76 -8.68 -0.63
N ARG A 72 -3.70 -9.80 -1.33
CA ARG A 72 -4.18 -11.07 -0.78
C ARG A 72 -3.04 -12.07 -0.73
N GLY A 73 -3.00 -12.81 0.36
CA GLY A 73 -2.08 -13.92 0.49
C GLY A 73 -2.87 -15.20 0.73
N ARG A 74 -2.56 -16.22 -0.04
CA ARG A 74 -3.19 -17.52 0.10
C ARG A 74 -2.29 -18.42 0.90
N GLN A 75 -2.86 -19.11 1.87
CA GLN A 75 -2.09 -20.03 2.67
C GLN A 75 -1.85 -21.29 1.85
N SER A 76 -0.57 -21.63 1.68
CA SER A 76 -0.22 -22.90 1.07
C SER A 76 -0.30 -23.97 2.15
N GLU A 77 -0.80 -25.13 1.80
CA GLU A 77 -0.79 -26.21 2.73
C GLU A 77 0.65 -26.66 2.95
N ASP A 78 1.03 -26.78 4.19
CA ASP A 78 2.33 -27.28 4.53
C ASP A 78 2.28 -28.82 4.45
N GLU A 79 2.76 -29.34 3.36
CA GLU A 79 2.77 -30.78 3.15
C GLU A 79 3.94 -31.44 3.84
N SER A 80 4.79 -30.69 4.52
CA SER A 80 5.95 -31.28 5.16
C SER A 80 5.50 -32.03 6.42
N SER A 81 6.17 -33.13 6.68
CA SER A 81 5.89 -33.90 7.86
C SER A 81 6.68 -33.41 9.06
N ARG A 82 6.98 -32.13 9.09
CA ARG A 82 7.77 -31.54 10.17
C ARG A 82 7.01 -31.57 11.48
N VAL A 83 7.72 -31.91 12.50
CA VAL A 83 7.19 -31.87 13.85
C VAL A 83 7.81 -30.66 14.54
N TYR A 84 6.98 -29.69 14.89
CA TYR A 84 7.49 -28.47 15.53
C TYR A 84 7.43 -28.63 17.03
N LEU A 85 8.52 -28.35 17.71
CA LEU A 85 8.49 -28.23 19.16
C LEU A 85 7.92 -26.88 19.57
N HIS A 86 8.09 -25.89 18.69
CA HIS A 86 7.50 -24.58 18.86
C HIS A 86 7.34 -23.98 17.47
N ARG A 87 6.19 -23.42 17.21
CA ARG A 87 5.96 -22.77 15.91
C ARG A 87 5.44 -21.37 16.12
N GLY A 88 6.34 -20.39 15.99
CA GLY A 88 5.98 -18.99 16.10
C GLY A 88 5.81 -18.30 14.74
N ILE A 89 6.27 -18.95 13.68
CA ILE A 89 6.19 -18.37 12.34
C ILE A 89 5.25 -19.22 11.51
N ALA A 90 4.21 -18.62 11.00
CA ALA A 90 3.27 -19.32 10.13
C ALA A 90 2.74 -18.34 9.11
N ALA A 91 2.83 -18.68 7.84
CA ALA A 91 2.22 -17.90 6.78
C ALA A 91 0.72 -18.14 6.84
N ARG A 92 -0.05 -17.10 7.07
CA ARG A 92 -1.50 -17.21 7.17
C ARG A 92 -2.16 -16.47 6.03
N ALA A 93 -3.28 -16.98 5.57
CA ALA A 93 -4.05 -16.29 4.56
C ALA A 93 -4.44 -14.91 5.08
N PHE A 94 -4.36 -13.91 4.22
CA PHE A 94 -4.71 -12.55 4.62
C PHE A 94 -5.29 -11.78 3.45
N GLN A 95 -5.95 -10.69 3.79
CA GLN A 95 -6.39 -9.71 2.81
C GLN A 95 -6.24 -8.33 3.45
N ARG A 96 -5.48 -7.48 2.79
CA ARG A 96 -5.28 -6.11 3.23
C ARG A 96 -5.76 -5.18 2.14
N SER A 97 -6.52 -4.17 2.53
CA SER A 97 -7.03 -3.18 1.59
C SER A 97 -6.56 -1.80 2.01
N PHE A 98 -6.04 -1.05 1.05
CA PHE A 98 -5.57 0.31 1.28
C PHE A 98 -6.33 1.21 0.33
N VAL A 99 -7.16 2.09 0.87
CA VAL A 99 -7.93 3.00 0.02
C VAL A 99 -7.02 4.17 -0.35
N LEU A 100 -6.80 4.35 -1.63
CA LEU A 100 -5.88 5.36 -2.12
C LEU A 100 -6.59 6.70 -2.32
N ALA A 101 -5.86 7.76 -2.03
CA ALA A 101 -6.37 9.10 -2.28
C ALA A 101 -6.46 9.36 -3.78
N ASP A 102 -7.22 10.37 -4.15
CA ASP A 102 -7.35 10.77 -5.56
C ASP A 102 -5.98 11.09 -6.14
N GLY A 103 -5.74 10.57 -7.30
CA GLY A 103 -4.49 10.83 -8.01
C GLY A 103 -3.35 9.89 -7.65
N VAL A 104 -3.53 9.03 -6.67
CA VAL A 104 -2.48 8.09 -6.30
C VAL A 104 -2.61 6.84 -7.16
N GLU A 105 -1.54 6.46 -7.80
CA GLU A 105 -1.51 5.31 -8.69
C GLU A 105 -0.44 4.33 -8.28
N VAL A 106 -0.68 3.06 -8.54
CA VAL A 106 0.30 2.01 -8.31
C VAL A 106 1.28 2.00 -9.47
N ARG A 107 2.56 2.10 -9.15
CA ARG A 107 3.60 2.10 -10.18
C ARG A 107 4.21 0.73 -10.40
N GLY A 108 4.20 -0.10 -9.40
CA GLY A 108 4.73 -1.44 -9.53
C GLY A 108 4.81 -2.14 -8.19
N ALA A 109 5.20 -3.39 -8.24
CA ALA A 109 5.37 -4.17 -7.03
C ALA A 109 6.56 -5.10 -7.22
N SER A 110 7.25 -5.38 -6.13
CA SER A 110 8.40 -6.28 -6.17
C SER A 110 8.52 -7.02 -4.84
N ILE A 111 9.17 -8.15 -4.87
CA ILE A 111 9.43 -8.93 -3.67
C ILE A 111 10.93 -9.07 -3.51
N GLU A 112 11.40 -8.80 -2.31
CA GLU A 112 12.82 -8.88 -2.04
C GLU A 112 13.00 -9.15 -0.54
N ASN A 113 13.81 -10.12 -0.21
CA ASN A 113 14.12 -10.46 1.18
C ASN A 113 12.90 -10.69 2.07
N GLY A 114 11.87 -11.33 1.54
CA GLY A 114 10.65 -11.60 2.30
C GLY A 114 9.74 -10.42 2.47
N LEU A 115 10.00 -9.33 1.74
CA LEU A 115 9.19 -8.13 1.80
C LEU A 115 8.55 -7.86 0.44
N LEU A 116 7.27 -7.54 0.47
CA LEU A 116 6.55 -7.14 -0.72
C LEU A 116 6.49 -5.62 -0.71
N HIS A 117 7.04 -5.01 -1.73
CA HIS A 117 7.01 -3.55 -1.88
C HIS A 117 6.03 -3.17 -2.96
N VAL A 118 5.14 -2.26 -2.65
CA VAL A 118 4.21 -1.70 -3.63
C VAL A 118 4.52 -0.22 -3.75
N ASP A 119 4.94 0.20 -4.91
CA ASP A 119 5.31 1.60 -5.14
C ASP A 119 4.14 2.37 -5.69
N LEU A 120 3.88 3.51 -5.09
CA LEU A 120 2.77 4.38 -5.43
C LEU A 120 3.30 5.76 -5.79
N MET A 121 2.61 6.43 -6.67
CA MET A 121 2.97 7.78 -7.03
C MET A 121 1.69 8.61 -7.18
N ARG A 122 1.72 9.82 -6.67
CA ARG A 122 0.63 10.73 -6.83
C ARG A 122 0.82 11.46 -8.14
N ALA A 123 -0.10 11.28 -9.06
CA ALA A 123 -0.04 11.97 -10.34
C ALA A 123 -0.34 13.44 -10.10
N GLN A 124 0.57 14.31 -10.53
CA GLN A 124 0.30 15.72 -10.48
C GLN A 124 -0.49 16.07 -11.72
N PRO A 125 -1.62 16.72 -11.59
CA PRO A 125 -2.34 17.14 -12.78
C PRO A 125 -1.44 18.12 -13.55
N GLU A 126 -1.22 17.82 -14.81
CA GLU A 126 -0.48 18.75 -15.64
C GLU A 126 -1.25 20.06 -15.66
N PRO A 127 -0.57 21.17 -15.43
CA PRO A 127 -1.28 22.44 -15.52
C PRO A 127 -1.73 22.61 -16.95
N VAL A 128 -3.02 22.66 -17.14
CA VAL A 128 -3.58 22.90 -18.45
C VAL A 128 -3.58 24.40 -18.66
N VAL A 129 -2.60 24.86 -19.42
CA VAL A 129 -2.56 26.27 -19.77
C VAL A 129 -3.35 26.41 -21.07
N GLN A 130 -4.47 27.04 -20.97
CA GLN A 130 -5.33 27.28 -22.11
C GLN A 130 -5.30 28.72 -22.49
N SER A 131 -4.86 28.99 -23.71
CA SER A 131 -4.84 30.35 -24.22
C SER A 131 -6.21 30.64 -24.83
N ILE A 132 -6.83 31.70 -24.35
CA ILE A 132 -8.16 32.07 -24.83
C ILE A 132 -8.04 33.25 -25.80
N PRO A 133 -8.46 33.06 -27.06
CA PRO A 133 -8.35 34.11 -28.04
C PRO A 133 -9.34 35.23 -27.73
N ILE A 134 -8.87 36.47 -27.88
CA ILE A 134 -9.68 37.64 -27.65
C ILE A 134 -10.31 38.03 -28.97
N GLN A 135 -11.63 38.15 -28.97
CA GLN A 135 -12.34 38.58 -30.14
C GLN A 135 -12.69 40.07 -30.03
N ARG A 136 -12.48 40.77 -31.10
CA ARG A 136 -12.83 42.19 -31.14
C ARG A 136 -14.24 42.33 -31.69
N LYS A 137 -15.08 42.98 -30.96
CA LYS A 137 -16.44 43.22 -31.40
C LYS A 137 -16.60 44.62 -31.90
#